data_aa3d100892f82de807603b149698854a
#
_entry.id   aa3d100892f82de807603b149698854a
#
_cell.length_a   1.000
_cell.length_b   1.000
_cell.length_c   1.000
_cell.angle_alpha   90.00
_cell.angle_beta   90.00
_cell.angle_gamma   90.00
#
_symmetry.space_group_name_H-M   'P 1'
#
loop_
_entity.id
_entity.type
_entity.pdbx_description
1 polymer ?
#
loop_
_entity_poly.entity_id
_entity_poly.type
_entity_poly.pdbx_seq_one_letter_code
_entity_poly.pdbx_strand_id
1 'polypeptide(L)'
;MVGRDSTDWLPTAFRTHTLGDIAISGSDLVGQEVTVAGHAEISRGRGGVCFLTLRDGTGRLQVFLKKDALDEEIFLSIQSISRESTVQITGNVAEKRPPKVPEGEPSPPPEYEIFATSARILSEAQTPLPVGITDKVHVELDTRLDNRHLDLRRSHINAMFQLRSKVLCYGREHLLKEGFQEINTPKIIASASEGGTNLFAMKYFETPAFLSQSPQLYKQLAILGGLERVFEIGPAFRAEEHDTYRHLNEFISFDIEMAWADDEDVMGVQERMIHHIWSQVAARDQNLIDIINEYRIAQEMEAIAVIVPDLPFPRVSYDDAIEIIQSKGGEIKWGDDISASDADLIAEEHPGFHFIPRWPMEMKPFYIYHNKDEKGVTGEQLSRGF
;
A
#
# COMPACT_ATOMS: atom_id res chain seq x y z
N MET A 1 -1.18 15.60 5.66
CA MET A 1 -0.60 14.78 6.72
C MET A 1 -1.69 14.46 7.71
N VAL A 2 -2.20 13.23 7.65
CA VAL A 2 -3.11 12.76 8.70
C VAL A 2 -2.29 12.54 9.93
N GLY A 3 -2.69 13.27 10.98
CA GLY A 3 -2.04 13.19 12.26
C GLY A 3 -1.87 11.74 12.71
N ARG A 4 -0.65 11.26 12.59
CA ARG A 4 -0.15 10.50 13.72
C ARG A 4 -0.02 11.55 14.81
N ASP A 5 -0.77 11.38 15.90
CA ASP A 5 -0.46 12.13 17.10
C ASP A 5 1.04 12.02 17.31
N SER A 6 1.71 13.14 17.59
CA SER A 6 3.17 13.20 17.79
C SER A 6 3.67 12.22 18.87
N THR A 7 2.76 11.64 19.62
CA THR A 7 2.98 10.65 20.68
C THR A 7 3.09 9.19 20.20
N ASP A 8 2.84 8.89 18.92
CA ASP A 8 2.83 7.52 18.41
C ASP A 8 4.23 6.89 18.26
N TRP A 9 5.27 7.71 18.30
CA TRP A 9 6.65 7.23 18.24
C TRP A 9 7.32 7.37 19.60
N LEU A 10 7.58 6.24 20.23
CA LEU A 10 8.36 6.21 21.48
C LEU A 10 9.80 6.69 21.20
N PRO A 11 10.38 7.52 22.09
CA PRO A 11 11.78 7.86 22.05
C PRO A 11 12.66 6.60 22.06
N THR A 12 13.79 6.67 21.36
CA THR A 12 14.78 5.60 21.34
C THR A 12 16.16 6.12 21.78
N ALA A 13 17.12 5.25 21.94
CA ALA A 13 18.50 5.65 22.25
C ALA A 13 19.12 6.59 21.17
N PHE A 14 18.54 6.64 19.98
CA PHE A 14 19.06 7.42 18.87
C PHE A 14 18.24 8.65 18.52
N ARG A 15 17.00 8.77 18.99
CA ARG A 15 16.17 9.94 18.71
C ARG A 15 15.10 10.16 19.79
N THR A 16 14.81 11.41 20.07
CA THR A 16 13.68 11.84 20.90
C THR A 16 12.45 12.14 20.05
N HIS A 17 12.64 12.64 18.82
CA HIS A 17 11.59 13.03 17.88
C HIS A 17 11.90 12.50 16.48
N THR A 18 10.85 12.30 15.68
CA THR A 18 11.00 12.09 14.23
C THR A 18 11.11 13.43 13.51
N LEU A 19 11.56 13.41 12.25
CA LEU A 19 11.60 14.64 11.44
C LEU A 19 10.19 15.15 11.12
N GLY A 20 9.22 14.23 10.96
CA GLY A 20 7.81 14.57 10.76
C GLY A 20 7.19 15.23 11.99
N ASP A 21 7.52 14.78 13.21
CA ASP A 21 7.04 15.43 14.46
C ASP A 21 7.45 16.89 14.48
N ILE A 22 8.71 17.18 14.15
CA ILE A 22 9.23 18.57 14.15
C ILE A 22 8.57 19.38 13.03
N ALA A 23 8.36 18.79 11.86
CA ALA A 23 7.71 19.49 10.75
C ALA A 23 6.23 19.88 11.07
N ILE A 24 5.53 19.06 11.87
CA ILE A 24 4.12 19.25 12.22
C ILE A 24 3.98 20.12 13.47
N SER A 25 4.70 19.78 14.54
CA SER A 25 4.56 20.38 15.87
C SER A 25 5.71 21.34 16.21
N GLY A 26 6.42 21.81 15.20
CA GLY A 26 7.61 22.65 15.39
C GLY A 26 7.33 23.94 16.18
N SER A 27 6.12 24.52 16.07
CA SER A 27 5.72 25.69 16.86
C SER A 27 5.85 25.45 18.37
N ASP A 28 5.50 24.24 18.82
CA ASP A 28 5.52 23.87 20.24
C ASP A 28 6.93 23.47 20.72
N LEU A 29 7.81 23.17 19.75
CA LEU A 29 9.18 22.69 19.98
C LEU A 29 10.24 23.79 19.82
N VAL A 30 9.89 25.00 19.35
CA VAL A 30 10.84 26.10 19.17
C VAL A 30 11.61 26.38 20.46
N GLY A 31 12.94 26.39 20.37
CA GLY A 31 13.83 26.57 21.51
C GLY A 31 14.10 25.33 22.34
N GLN A 32 13.40 24.22 22.10
CA GLN A 32 13.64 22.96 22.80
C GLN A 32 14.78 22.19 22.11
N GLU A 33 15.57 21.50 22.92
CA GLU A 33 16.60 20.59 22.42
C GLU A 33 15.98 19.24 22.06
N VAL A 34 16.24 18.79 20.83
CA VAL A 34 15.77 17.51 20.28
C VAL A 34 16.95 16.71 19.73
N THR A 35 16.80 15.39 19.74
CA THR A 35 17.71 14.49 19.05
C THR A 35 16.97 13.78 17.95
N VAL A 36 17.50 13.82 16.74
CA VAL A 36 16.94 13.16 15.53
C VAL A 36 18.00 12.26 14.89
N ALA A 37 17.55 11.24 14.17
CA ALA A 37 18.41 10.38 13.37
C ALA A 37 17.78 10.15 11.99
N GLY A 38 18.61 10.11 10.96
CA GLY A 38 18.12 9.92 9.60
C GLY A 38 19.26 9.80 8.57
N HIS A 39 18.87 9.76 7.31
CA HIS A 39 19.79 9.70 6.17
C HIS A 39 20.14 11.09 5.66
N ALA A 40 21.41 11.34 5.44
CA ALA A 40 21.91 12.57 4.83
C ALA A 40 21.55 12.59 3.35
N GLU A 41 20.68 13.50 2.93
CA GLU A 41 20.24 13.59 1.54
C GLU A 41 21.10 14.57 0.74
N ILE A 42 21.28 15.75 1.26
CA ILE A 42 22.10 16.82 0.67
C ILE A 42 22.86 17.52 1.77
N SER A 43 24.18 17.64 1.61
CA SER A 43 25.02 18.51 2.43
C SER A 43 25.56 19.66 1.58
N ARG A 44 25.33 20.90 2.01
CA ARG A 44 25.78 22.13 1.34
C ARG A 44 26.47 23.01 2.36
N GLY A 45 27.79 23.13 2.26
CA GLY A 45 28.57 23.95 3.16
C GLY A 45 29.48 24.91 2.44
N ARG A 46 29.67 26.12 3.01
CA ARG A 46 30.68 27.08 2.59
C ARG A 46 31.25 27.80 3.80
N GLY A 47 32.56 27.73 3.95
CA GLY A 47 33.22 28.33 5.11
C GLY A 47 32.81 27.66 6.42
N GLY A 48 32.39 28.44 7.40
CA GLY A 48 32.05 27.98 8.76
C GLY A 48 30.58 27.55 8.93
N VAL A 49 29.81 27.37 7.86
CA VAL A 49 28.40 26.97 7.92
C VAL A 49 28.09 25.81 6.97
N CYS A 50 27.20 24.91 7.39
CA CYS A 50 26.71 23.80 6.60
C CYS A 50 25.19 23.64 6.79
N PHE A 51 24.49 23.35 5.69
CA PHE A 51 23.07 22.99 5.66
C PHE A 51 22.98 21.54 5.23
N LEU A 52 22.47 20.70 6.11
CA LEU A 52 22.24 19.29 5.86
C LEU A 52 20.74 19.05 5.73
N THR A 53 20.29 18.51 4.61
CA THR A 53 18.94 17.95 4.53
C THR A 53 18.96 16.53 5.05
N LEU A 54 18.22 16.29 6.10
CA LEU A 54 18.07 14.99 6.74
C LEU A 54 16.71 14.41 6.41
N ARG A 55 16.64 13.11 6.15
CA ARG A 55 15.41 12.38 5.84
C ARG A 55 15.28 11.14 6.71
N ASP A 56 14.08 10.91 7.25
CA ASP A 56 13.68 9.65 7.88
C ASP A 56 12.41 9.09 7.23
N GLY A 57 11.79 8.08 7.83
CA GLY A 57 10.54 7.47 7.33
C GLY A 57 9.30 8.37 7.46
N THR A 58 9.41 9.53 8.12
CA THR A 58 8.29 10.45 8.40
C THR A 58 8.37 11.76 7.63
N GLY A 59 9.58 12.14 7.17
CA GLY A 59 9.74 13.39 6.43
C GLY A 59 11.17 13.81 6.20
N ARG A 60 11.31 15.07 5.80
CA ARG A 60 12.60 15.75 5.57
C ARG A 60 12.66 17.00 6.43
N LEU A 61 13.84 17.31 6.93
CA LEU A 61 14.10 18.52 7.70
C LEU A 61 15.49 19.08 7.38
N GLN A 62 15.60 20.40 7.37
CA GLN A 62 16.88 21.08 7.28
C GLN A 62 17.56 21.12 8.67
N VAL A 63 18.84 20.80 8.70
CA VAL A 63 19.70 20.98 9.87
C VAL A 63 20.73 22.03 9.53
N PHE A 64 20.86 23.04 10.37
CA PHE A 64 21.85 24.09 10.27
C PHE A 64 23.00 23.78 11.23
N LEU A 65 24.22 23.71 10.68
CA LEU A 65 25.43 23.42 11.44
C LEU A 65 26.41 24.60 11.34
N LYS A 66 26.95 24.99 12.46
CA LYS A 66 28.06 25.97 12.55
C LYS A 66 29.34 25.31 13.04
N LYS A 67 30.46 25.67 12.43
CA LYS A 67 31.80 25.20 12.85
C LYS A 67 32.08 25.52 14.33
N ASP A 68 31.68 26.71 14.78
CA ASP A 68 31.96 27.18 16.15
C ASP A 68 31.07 26.48 17.21
N ALA A 69 30.01 25.78 16.79
CA ALA A 69 29.08 25.09 17.69
C ALA A 69 29.34 23.58 17.80
N LEU A 70 30.23 23.05 16.97
CA LEU A 70 30.52 21.61 16.85
C LEU A 70 32.04 21.38 16.96
N ASP A 71 32.42 20.15 17.25
CA ASP A 71 33.77 19.71 17.04
C ASP A 71 34.18 19.86 15.56
N GLU A 72 35.40 20.39 15.30
CA GLU A 72 35.85 20.72 13.94
C GLU A 72 35.93 19.49 13.04
N GLU A 73 36.36 18.35 13.55
CA GLU A 73 36.49 17.11 12.79
C GLU A 73 35.09 16.60 12.39
N ILE A 74 34.13 16.63 13.32
CA ILE A 74 32.74 16.26 13.07
C ILE A 74 32.08 17.22 12.07
N PHE A 75 32.31 18.53 12.20
CA PHE A 75 31.75 19.51 11.25
C PHE A 75 32.28 19.25 9.82
N LEU A 76 33.55 19.03 9.63
CA LEU A 76 34.16 18.74 8.34
C LEU A 76 33.67 17.41 7.76
N SER A 77 33.52 16.40 8.60
CA SER A 77 32.98 15.10 8.22
C SER A 77 31.55 15.19 7.75
N ILE A 78 30.68 15.94 8.43
CA ILE A 78 29.28 16.18 8.01
C ILE A 78 29.21 17.04 6.75
N GLN A 79 30.09 18.02 6.60
CA GLN A 79 30.13 18.88 5.41
C GLN A 79 30.44 18.08 4.14
N SER A 80 31.29 17.05 4.24
CA SER A 80 31.67 16.18 3.12
C SER A 80 30.97 14.83 3.07
N ILE A 81 29.95 14.66 3.91
CA ILE A 81 29.27 13.35 4.07
C ILE A 81 28.66 12.85 2.76
N SER A 82 28.84 11.57 2.51
CA SER A 82 28.20 10.90 1.37
C SER A 82 26.69 10.85 1.52
N ARG A 83 25.97 10.99 0.40
CA ARG A 83 24.50 10.80 0.39
C ARG A 83 24.14 9.44 0.94
N GLU A 84 23.00 9.38 1.65
CA GLU A 84 22.46 8.21 2.31
C GLU A 84 23.27 7.66 3.49
N SER A 85 24.34 8.33 3.90
CA SER A 85 24.95 8.07 5.20
C SER A 85 23.96 8.37 6.32
N THR A 86 24.06 7.64 7.41
CA THR A 86 23.14 7.78 8.55
C THR A 86 23.80 8.62 9.64
N VAL A 87 23.10 9.64 10.10
CA VAL A 87 23.59 10.58 11.13
C VAL A 87 22.58 10.74 12.25
N GLN A 88 23.09 11.06 13.44
CA GLN A 88 22.36 11.51 14.59
C GLN A 88 22.72 12.99 14.85
N ILE A 89 21.71 13.81 15.05
CA ILE A 89 21.87 15.24 15.31
C ILE A 89 21.11 15.59 16.59
N THR A 90 21.77 16.28 17.50
CA THR A 90 21.15 16.94 18.64
C THR A 90 21.22 18.45 18.43
N GLY A 91 20.13 19.17 18.72
CA GLY A 91 20.11 20.61 18.54
C GLY A 91 18.77 21.24 18.89
N ASN A 92 18.69 22.55 18.81
CA ASN A 92 17.50 23.32 19.15
C ASN A 92 16.62 23.51 17.90
N VAL A 93 15.33 23.30 18.06
CA VAL A 93 14.34 23.59 17.02
C VAL A 93 14.20 25.11 16.88
N ALA A 94 14.19 25.59 15.66
CA ALA A 94 13.97 27.00 15.33
C ALA A 94 13.06 27.16 14.12
N GLU A 95 12.38 28.28 14.01
CA GLU A 95 11.63 28.65 12.83
C GLU A 95 12.61 29.01 11.72
N LYS A 96 12.45 28.40 10.55
CA LYS A 96 13.26 28.67 9.38
C LYS A 96 12.90 30.04 8.81
N ARG A 97 13.91 30.79 8.39
CA ARG A 97 13.68 32.09 7.79
C ARG A 97 12.76 31.94 6.55
N PRO A 98 11.59 32.64 6.52
CA PRO A 98 10.66 32.50 5.41
C PRO A 98 11.32 32.97 4.09
N PRO A 99 10.97 32.37 2.95
CA PRO A 99 11.40 32.85 1.65
C PRO A 99 10.85 34.27 1.41
N LYS A 100 11.54 35.04 0.57
CA LYS A 100 11.02 36.34 0.13
C LYS A 100 9.81 36.08 -0.77
N VAL A 101 8.66 36.56 -0.34
CA VAL A 101 7.40 36.51 -1.11
C VAL A 101 7.23 37.81 -1.91
N PRO A 102 6.75 37.76 -3.16
CA PRO A 102 6.37 38.96 -3.90
C PRO A 102 5.34 39.79 -3.13
N GLU A 103 5.34 41.11 -3.34
CA GLU A 103 4.43 42.02 -2.67
C GLU A 103 2.97 41.71 -3.07
N GLY A 104 2.13 41.40 -2.07
CA GLY A 104 0.72 41.05 -2.27
C GLY A 104 0.40 39.54 -2.25
N GLU A 105 1.39 38.67 -2.17
CA GLU A 105 1.17 37.25 -1.99
C GLU A 105 1.15 36.84 -0.51
N PRO A 106 0.34 35.85 -0.08
CA PRO A 106 0.33 35.37 1.29
C PRO A 106 1.65 34.69 1.64
N SER A 107 2.16 34.94 2.82
CA SER A 107 3.35 34.21 3.32
C SER A 107 3.06 32.72 3.43
N PRO A 108 4.00 31.84 3.01
CA PRO A 108 3.85 30.41 3.23
C PRO A 108 3.79 30.09 4.73
N PRO A 109 3.22 28.95 5.11
CA PRO A 109 3.22 28.51 6.52
C PRO A 109 4.65 28.42 7.03
N PRO A 110 4.88 28.61 8.37
CA PRO A 110 6.20 28.52 8.96
C PRO A 110 6.79 27.11 8.77
N GLU A 111 8.04 27.06 8.36
CA GLU A 111 8.85 25.86 8.33
C GLU A 111 9.83 25.86 9.50
N TYR A 112 10.25 24.68 9.94
CA TYR A 112 11.18 24.53 11.06
C TYR A 112 12.49 23.90 10.63
N GLU A 113 13.54 24.16 11.39
CA GLU A 113 14.87 23.60 11.19
C GLU A 113 15.54 23.32 12.55
N ILE A 114 16.62 22.55 12.55
CA ILE A 114 17.39 22.26 13.78
C ILE A 114 18.71 22.99 13.69
N PHE A 115 18.99 23.77 14.72
CA PHE A 115 20.35 24.32 14.95
C PHE A 115 21.15 23.29 15.74
N ALA A 116 22.08 22.61 15.07
CA ALA A 116 22.84 21.52 15.67
C ALA A 116 23.80 22.01 16.76
N THR A 117 23.73 21.37 17.93
CA THR A 117 24.67 21.50 19.05
C THR A 117 25.62 20.30 19.15
N SER A 118 25.20 19.15 18.60
CA SER A 118 26.00 17.94 18.50
C SER A 118 25.62 17.14 17.25
N ALA A 119 26.58 16.45 16.66
CA ALA A 119 26.37 15.57 15.53
C ALA A 119 27.24 14.31 15.64
N ARG A 120 26.71 13.19 15.16
CA ARG A 120 27.43 11.91 15.11
C ARG A 120 27.10 11.17 13.82
N ILE A 121 28.10 10.73 13.08
CA ILE A 121 27.94 9.80 11.96
C ILE A 121 27.75 8.40 12.54
N LEU A 122 26.60 7.79 12.26
CA LEU A 122 26.26 6.43 12.71
C LEU A 122 26.79 5.39 11.73
N SER A 123 26.70 5.69 10.41
CA SER A 123 27.20 4.82 9.35
C SER A 123 27.40 5.63 8.07
N GLU A 124 28.50 5.41 7.41
CA GLU A 124 28.80 6.02 6.11
C GLU A 124 28.29 5.13 4.96
N ALA A 125 27.66 5.76 3.97
CA ALA A 125 27.20 5.07 2.79
C ALA A 125 28.34 4.91 1.78
N GLN A 126 28.42 3.74 1.16
CA GLN A 126 29.27 3.51 0.00
C GLN A 126 28.76 4.28 -1.22
N THR A 127 29.66 4.90 -1.96
CA THR A 127 29.33 5.63 -3.19
C THR A 127 30.20 5.16 -4.36
N PRO A 128 29.67 5.14 -5.60
CA PRO A 128 28.31 5.55 -6.00
C PRO A 128 27.22 4.54 -5.54
N LEU A 129 26.00 5.04 -5.31
CA LEU A 129 24.86 4.18 -5.01
C LEU A 129 24.42 3.44 -6.29
N PRO A 130 24.04 2.14 -6.21
CA PRO A 130 23.57 1.37 -7.37
C PRO A 130 22.20 1.85 -7.89
N VAL A 131 21.39 2.48 -7.05
CA VAL A 131 20.08 3.05 -7.39
C VAL A 131 20.00 4.49 -6.90
N GLY A 132 19.62 5.40 -7.78
CA GLY A 132 19.32 6.78 -7.42
C GLY A 132 18.03 6.87 -6.61
N ILE A 133 18.08 7.54 -5.45
CA ILE A 133 16.93 7.67 -4.53
C ILE A 133 16.06 8.86 -4.90
N THR A 134 16.60 9.83 -5.64
CA THR A 134 15.80 10.96 -6.13
C THR A 134 14.93 10.53 -7.31
N ASP A 135 13.67 10.92 -7.30
CA ASP A 135 12.67 10.51 -8.29
C ASP A 135 12.91 11.03 -9.73
N LYS A 136 14.03 11.73 -9.95
CA LYS A 136 14.42 12.30 -11.25
C LYS A 136 15.12 11.33 -12.19
N VAL A 137 15.57 10.18 -11.68
CA VAL A 137 16.34 9.20 -12.48
C VAL A 137 15.47 7.98 -12.70
N HIS A 138 15.24 7.64 -13.96
CA HIS A 138 14.64 6.35 -14.31
C HIS A 138 15.60 5.22 -13.95
N VAL A 139 15.09 4.18 -13.33
CA VAL A 139 15.82 2.96 -12.98
C VAL A 139 14.95 1.77 -13.34
N GLU A 140 15.50 0.84 -14.10
CA GLU A 140 14.82 -0.38 -14.52
C GLU A 140 14.35 -1.21 -13.31
N LEU A 141 13.23 -1.91 -13.47
CA LEU A 141 12.57 -2.65 -12.40
C LEU A 141 13.50 -3.69 -11.76
N ASP A 142 14.24 -4.46 -12.57
CA ASP A 142 15.16 -5.49 -12.09
C ASP A 142 16.22 -4.90 -11.17
N THR A 143 16.85 -3.79 -11.58
CA THR A 143 17.82 -3.08 -10.75
C THR A 143 17.23 -2.56 -9.45
N ARG A 144 15.97 -2.11 -9.47
CA ARG A 144 15.22 -1.66 -8.29
C ARG A 144 14.90 -2.83 -7.34
N LEU A 145 14.53 -3.99 -7.89
CA LEU A 145 14.25 -5.19 -7.10
C LEU A 145 15.52 -5.74 -6.44
N ASP A 146 16.64 -5.79 -7.17
CA ASP A 146 17.95 -6.21 -6.62
C ASP A 146 18.46 -5.27 -5.52
N ASN A 147 18.05 -4.00 -5.56
CA ASN A 147 18.42 -2.96 -4.58
C ASN A 147 17.19 -2.43 -3.83
N ARG A 148 16.27 -3.31 -3.45
CA ARG A 148 14.96 -2.95 -2.88
C ARG A 148 15.03 -2.06 -1.65
N HIS A 149 16.05 -2.22 -0.82
CA HIS A 149 16.27 -1.39 0.37
C HIS A 149 16.56 0.09 0.03
N LEU A 150 17.12 0.39 -1.14
CA LEU A 150 17.29 1.76 -1.64
C LEU A 150 16.04 2.23 -2.37
N ASP A 151 15.40 1.38 -3.17
CA ASP A 151 14.16 1.70 -3.88
C ASP A 151 13.04 2.09 -2.91
N LEU A 152 12.89 1.41 -1.78
CA LEU A 152 11.94 1.76 -0.72
C LEU A 152 12.17 3.13 -0.07
N ARG A 153 13.33 3.75 -0.26
CA ARG A 153 13.62 5.12 0.19
C ARG A 153 13.08 6.19 -0.77
N ARG A 154 12.72 5.83 -1.98
CA ARG A 154 12.10 6.75 -2.95
C ARG A 154 10.70 7.13 -2.46
N SER A 155 10.37 8.41 -2.48
CA SER A 155 9.17 8.95 -1.82
C SER A 155 7.88 8.26 -2.27
N HIS A 156 7.67 8.15 -3.59
CA HIS A 156 6.46 7.52 -4.15
C HIS A 156 6.39 6.01 -3.87
N ILE A 157 7.53 5.29 -3.89
CA ILE A 157 7.57 3.86 -3.54
C ILE A 157 7.25 3.67 -2.06
N ASN A 158 7.86 4.48 -1.19
CA ASN A 158 7.57 4.46 0.24
C ASN A 158 6.09 4.74 0.53
N ALA A 159 5.51 5.76 -0.13
CA ALA A 159 4.10 6.11 -0.01
C ALA A 159 3.18 4.97 -0.45
N MET A 160 3.49 4.26 -1.55
CA MET A 160 2.74 3.08 -2.00
C MET A 160 2.72 1.97 -0.93
N PHE A 161 3.86 1.67 -0.30
CA PHE A 161 3.92 0.64 0.76
C PHE A 161 3.22 1.08 2.05
N GLN A 162 3.28 2.37 2.40
CA GLN A 162 2.50 2.91 3.51
C GLN A 162 0.99 2.79 3.21
N LEU A 163 0.55 3.20 2.02
CA LEU A 163 -0.85 3.10 1.61
C LEU A 163 -1.34 1.65 1.62
N ARG A 164 -0.53 0.70 1.09
CA ARG A 164 -0.85 -0.73 1.17
C ARG A 164 -1.07 -1.20 2.61
N SER A 165 -0.20 -0.79 3.53
CA SER A 165 -0.35 -1.11 4.96
C SER A 165 -1.64 -0.53 5.55
N LYS A 166 -2.01 0.71 5.17
CA LYS A 166 -3.26 1.36 5.59
C LYS A 166 -4.50 0.65 5.06
N VAL A 167 -4.52 0.27 3.79
CA VAL A 167 -5.60 -0.51 3.16
C VAL A 167 -5.86 -1.81 3.93
N LEU A 168 -4.79 -2.56 4.26
CA LEU A 168 -4.91 -3.79 5.06
C LEU A 168 -5.47 -3.52 6.47
N CYS A 169 -5.04 -2.42 7.09
CA CYS A 169 -5.52 -2.02 8.41
C CYS A 169 -7.01 -1.66 8.39
N TYR A 170 -7.42 -0.81 7.45
CA TYR A 170 -8.83 -0.37 7.33
C TYR A 170 -9.78 -1.52 6.99
N GLY A 171 -9.36 -2.44 6.12
CA GLY A 171 -10.14 -3.65 5.84
C GLY A 171 -10.33 -4.52 7.08
N ARG A 172 -9.25 -4.74 7.84
CA ARG A 172 -9.29 -5.47 9.12
C ARG A 172 -10.20 -4.78 10.14
N GLU A 173 -10.07 -3.48 10.33
CA GLU A 173 -10.90 -2.68 11.24
C GLU A 173 -12.39 -2.82 10.90
N HIS A 174 -12.73 -2.75 9.61
CA HIS A 174 -14.11 -2.89 9.14
C HIS A 174 -14.67 -4.27 9.46
N LEU A 175 -13.95 -5.33 9.11
CA LEU A 175 -14.40 -6.71 9.33
C LEU A 175 -14.55 -7.04 10.82
N LEU A 176 -13.62 -6.60 11.66
CA LEU A 176 -13.73 -6.75 13.12
C LEU A 176 -14.96 -6.01 13.66
N LYS A 177 -15.26 -4.80 13.15
CA LYS A 177 -16.44 -4.02 13.53
C LYS A 177 -17.75 -4.68 13.11
N GLU A 178 -17.78 -5.42 12.00
CA GLU A 178 -18.93 -6.21 11.56
C GLU A 178 -19.02 -7.58 12.24
N GLY A 179 -18.18 -7.84 13.25
CA GLY A 179 -18.26 -9.05 14.07
C GLY A 179 -17.51 -10.26 13.50
N PHE A 180 -16.68 -10.06 12.50
CA PHE A 180 -15.81 -11.13 12.00
C PHE A 180 -14.64 -11.40 12.94
N GLN A 181 -14.22 -12.66 13.02
CA GLN A 181 -13.05 -13.10 13.76
C GLN A 181 -11.90 -13.40 12.79
N GLU A 182 -10.72 -12.85 13.03
CA GLU A 182 -9.54 -13.14 12.22
C GLU A 182 -9.02 -14.53 12.55
N ILE A 183 -8.80 -15.34 11.52
CA ILE A 183 -8.21 -16.66 11.61
C ILE A 183 -6.93 -16.73 10.81
N ASN A 184 -6.07 -17.69 11.12
CA ASN A 184 -4.85 -17.97 10.36
C ASN A 184 -4.84 -19.45 9.98
N THR A 185 -4.87 -19.73 8.70
CA THR A 185 -4.93 -21.08 8.17
C THR A 185 -3.56 -21.60 7.73
N PRO A 186 -3.34 -22.94 7.72
CA PRO A 186 -2.11 -23.52 7.22
C PRO A 186 -1.84 -23.13 5.76
N LYS A 187 -0.58 -22.81 5.46
CA LYS A 187 -0.13 -22.50 4.08
C LYS A 187 0.62 -23.64 3.42
N ILE A 188 0.95 -24.68 4.17
CA ILE A 188 1.43 -25.97 3.66
C ILE A 188 0.27 -26.96 3.84
N ILE A 189 -0.26 -27.49 2.74
CA ILE A 189 -1.47 -28.30 2.70
C ILE A 189 -1.22 -29.65 2.01
N ALA A 190 -2.03 -30.64 2.33
CA ALA A 190 -1.91 -32.00 1.79
C ALA A 190 -2.68 -32.19 0.47
N SER A 191 -3.63 -31.31 0.14
CA SER A 191 -4.50 -31.43 -1.04
C SER A 191 -4.87 -30.05 -1.58
N ALA A 192 -5.22 -30.01 -2.87
CA ALA A 192 -5.71 -28.77 -3.51
C ALA A 192 -7.02 -28.29 -2.88
N SER A 193 -7.18 -26.97 -2.77
CA SER A 193 -8.41 -26.30 -2.35
C SER A 193 -9.26 -25.80 -3.53
N GLU A 194 -8.64 -25.54 -4.69
CA GLU A 194 -9.24 -24.82 -5.83
C GLU A 194 -9.18 -25.60 -7.14
N GLY A 195 -8.92 -26.91 -7.11
CA GLY A 195 -8.67 -27.69 -8.34
C GLY A 195 -7.19 -27.83 -8.68
N GLY A 196 -6.81 -29.00 -9.24
CA GLY A 196 -5.46 -29.55 -9.16
C GLY A 196 -4.38 -29.02 -10.09
N THR A 197 -4.64 -28.04 -10.98
CA THR A 197 -3.69 -27.73 -12.06
C THR A 197 -2.64 -26.67 -11.72
N ASN A 198 -2.91 -25.76 -10.77
CA ASN A 198 -2.07 -24.60 -10.51
C ASN A 198 -1.48 -24.60 -9.10
N LEU A 199 -0.85 -25.73 -8.71
CA LEU A 199 -0.26 -25.95 -7.39
C LEU A 199 1.26 -25.88 -7.41
N PHE A 200 1.84 -25.17 -6.46
CA PHE A 200 3.24 -25.33 -6.12
C PHE A 200 3.44 -26.57 -5.27
N ALA A 201 3.93 -27.66 -5.88
CA ALA A 201 4.26 -28.88 -5.17
C ALA A 201 5.59 -28.73 -4.45
N MET A 202 5.66 -29.28 -3.22
CA MET A 202 6.87 -29.29 -2.43
C MET A 202 7.06 -30.63 -1.71
N LYS A 203 8.31 -30.97 -1.37
CA LYS A 203 8.61 -32.12 -0.54
C LYS A 203 8.43 -31.73 0.92
N TYR A 204 7.59 -32.50 1.65
CA TYR A 204 7.37 -32.34 3.08
C TYR A 204 7.72 -33.67 3.78
N PHE A 205 8.97 -33.77 4.25
CA PHE A 205 9.54 -35.01 4.75
C PHE A 205 9.38 -36.17 3.74
N GLU A 206 8.61 -37.21 4.08
CA GLU A 206 8.37 -38.39 3.23
C GLU A 206 7.07 -38.27 2.40
N THR A 207 6.29 -37.19 2.56
CA THR A 207 5.01 -37.01 1.89
C THR A 207 5.03 -35.80 0.95
N PRO A 208 4.25 -35.79 -0.14
CA PRO A 208 4.04 -34.58 -0.92
C PRO A 208 3.19 -33.57 -0.15
N ALA A 209 3.47 -32.29 -0.38
CA ALA A 209 2.66 -31.19 0.11
C ALA A 209 2.60 -30.09 -0.95
N PHE A 210 1.74 -29.11 -0.74
CA PHE A 210 1.50 -28.01 -1.65
C PHE A 210 1.41 -26.68 -0.90
N LEU A 211 1.74 -25.58 -1.57
CA LEU A 211 1.41 -24.27 -1.07
C LEU A 211 -0.09 -23.99 -1.28
N SER A 212 -0.71 -23.35 -0.30
CA SER A 212 -2.17 -23.10 -0.28
C SER A 212 -2.56 -22.06 -1.33
N GLN A 213 -3.52 -22.41 -2.19
CA GLN A 213 -4.10 -21.50 -3.19
C GLN A 213 -5.09 -20.50 -2.57
N SER A 214 -5.78 -20.90 -1.51
CA SER A 214 -6.72 -20.12 -0.71
C SER A 214 -6.99 -20.78 0.64
N PRO A 215 -7.58 -20.08 1.62
CA PRO A 215 -8.01 -20.68 2.87
C PRO A 215 -9.36 -21.41 2.79
N GLN A 216 -9.92 -21.64 1.59
CA GLN A 216 -11.33 -22.03 1.36
C GLN A 216 -11.84 -23.16 2.27
N LEU A 217 -11.15 -24.29 2.29
CA LEU A 217 -11.61 -25.43 3.10
C LEU A 217 -11.51 -25.17 4.61
N TYR A 218 -10.49 -24.43 5.05
CA TYR A 218 -10.28 -24.12 6.46
C TYR A 218 -11.28 -23.08 6.97
N LYS A 219 -11.61 -22.04 6.19
CA LYS A 219 -12.62 -21.08 6.61
C LYS A 219 -14.01 -21.71 6.66
N GLN A 220 -14.36 -22.65 5.76
CA GLN A 220 -15.57 -23.45 5.87
C GLN A 220 -15.57 -24.36 7.11
N LEU A 221 -14.44 -25.00 7.44
CA LEU A 221 -14.32 -25.77 8.68
C LEU A 221 -14.52 -24.88 9.92
N ALA A 222 -14.03 -23.66 9.91
CA ALA A 222 -14.24 -22.72 11.02
C ALA A 222 -15.71 -22.38 11.20
N ILE A 223 -16.45 -22.13 10.11
CA ILE A 223 -17.91 -21.92 10.13
C ILE A 223 -18.64 -23.15 10.68
N LEU A 224 -18.31 -24.34 10.18
CA LEU A 224 -18.91 -25.59 10.68
C LEU A 224 -18.56 -25.88 12.15
N GLY A 225 -17.42 -25.34 12.62
CA GLY A 225 -16.99 -25.37 14.01
C GLY A 225 -17.69 -24.34 14.91
N GLY A 226 -18.58 -23.51 14.37
CA GLY A 226 -19.37 -22.53 15.14
C GLY A 226 -18.81 -21.11 15.18
N LEU A 227 -17.77 -20.79 14.40
CA LEU A 227 -17.32 -19.42 14.20
C LEU A 227 -18.13 -18.82 13.03
N GLU A 228 -19.25 -18.18 13.33
CA GLU A 228 -20.23 -17.78 12.33
C GLU A 228 -19.76 -16.73 11.31
N ARG A 229 -18.70 -15.99 11.62
CA ARG A 229 -18.10 -14.98 10.73
C ARG A 229 -16.60 -15.00 10.90
N VAL A 230 -15.86 -15.38 9.88
CA VAL A 230 -14.40 -15.42 9.91
C VAL A 230 -13.79 -14.71 8.72
N PHE A 231 -12.58 -14.19 8.91
CA PHE A 231 -11.78 -13.69 7.81
C PHE A 231 -10.31 -14.03 7.99
N GLU A 232 -9.58 -14.07 6.88
CA GLU A 232 -8.13 -14.15 6.86
C GLU A 232 -7.58 -13.08 5.91
N ILE A 233 -6.54 -12.38 6.36
CA ILE A 233 -5.69 -11.56 5.50
C ILE A 233 -4.34 -12.26 5.45
N GLY A 234 -4.10 -13.01 4.39
CA GLY A 234 -2.93 -13.89 4.33
C GLY A 234 -2.47 -14.22 2.93
N PRO A 235 -1.26 -14.84 2.81
CA PRO A 235 -0.71 -15.21 1.52
C PRO A 235 -1.48 -16.34 0.87
N ALA A 236 -1.67 -16.23 -0.45
CA ALA A 236 -2.17 -17.27 -1.33
C ALA A 236 -1.15 -17.48 -2.47
N PHE A 237 -1.07 -18.73 -2.97
CA PHE A 237 -0.06 -19.14 -3.94
C PHE A 237 -0.75 -19.83 -5.12
N ARG A 238 -0.51 -19.34 -6.34
CA ARG A 238 -1.06 -19.93 -7.57
C ARG A 238 0.06 -20.10 -8.59
N ALA A 239 0.30 -21.33 -9.02
CA ALA A 239 1.35 -21.66 -9.99
C ALA A 239 0.87 -21.38 -11.44
N GLU A 240 0.41 -20.16 -11.68
CA GLU A 240 -0.03 -19.72 -13.01
C GLU A 240 1.19 -19.35 -13.86
N GLU A 241 1.25 -19.87 -15.08
CA GLU A 241 2.36 -19.64 -16.02
C GLU A 241 2.19 -18.33 -16.82
N HIS A 242 1.36 -17.39 -16.32
CA HIS A 242 1.09 -16.13 -16.99
C HIS A 242 1.92 -15.01 -16.39
N ASP A 243 2.72 -14.34 -17.21
CA ASP A 243 3.46 -13.13 -16.85
C ASP A 243 2.65 -11.89 -17.27
N THR A 244 1.70 -11.51 -16.44
CA THR A 244 0.89 -10.30 -16.63
C THR A 244 0.85 -9.46 -15.35
N TYR A 245 0.52 -8.18 -15.49
CA TYR A 245 0.40 -7.28 -14.34
C TYR A 245 -0.76 -7.64 -13.38
N ARG A 246 -1.67 -8.54 -13.76
CA ARG A 246 -2.80 -9.02 -12.95
C ARG A 246 -2.54 -10.37 -12.27
N HIS A 247 -1.54 -11.14 -12.71
CA HIS A 247 -1.27 -12.48 -12.21
C HIS A 247 0.02 -12.50 -11.40
N LEU A 248 -0.09 -12.82 -10.12
CA LEU A 248 1.02 -13.03 -9.22
C LEU A 248 0.98 -14.44 -8.67
N ASN A 249 2.15 -15.09 -8.64
CA ASN A 249 2.27 -16.42 -8.05
C ASN A 249 2.13 -16.43 -6.52
N GLU A 250 2.37 -15.28 -5.88
CA GLU A 250 2.16 -15.06 -4.45
C GLU A 250 1.51 -13.69 -4.22
N PHE A 251 0.40 -13.64 -3.52
CA PHE A 251 -0.31 -12.40 -3.19
C PHE A 251 -0.98 -12.50 -1.82
N ILE A 252 -1.35 -11.35 -1.26
CA ILE A 252 -2.14 -11.28 -0.03
C ILE A 252 -3.61 -11.20 -0.39
N SER A 253 -4.37 -12.16 0.07
CA SER A 253 -5.82 -12.25 -0.11
C SER A 253 -6.57 -11.68 1.10
N PHE A 254 -7.72 -11.05 0.84
CA PHE A 254 -8.77 -10.81 1.83
C PHE A 254 -9.84 -11.89 1.62
N ASP A 255 -9.91 -12.84 2.52
CA ASP A 255 -10.89 -13.92 2.48
C ASP A 255 -11.88 -13.81 3.62
N ILE A 256 -13.17 -13.87 3.32
CA ILE A 256 -14.24 -13.91 4.32
C ILE A 256 -15.06 -15.18 4.17
N GLU A 257 -15.73 -15.60 5.26
CA GLU A 257 -16.73 -16.66 5.25
C GLU A 257 -17.80 -16.35 6.28
N MET A 258 -19.06 -16.61 5.95
CA MET A 258 -20.21 -16.31 6.81
C MET A 258 -21.18 -17.48 6.88
N ALA A 259 -21.64 -17.80 8.08
CA ALA A 259 -22.79 -18.66 8.27
C ALA A 259 -24.11 -17.87 8.06
N TRP A 260 -25.16 -18.59 7.71
CA TRP A 260 -26.54 -18.06 7.62
C TRP A 260 -26.64 -16.87 6.66
N ALA A 261 -25.86 -16.88 5.59
CA ALA A 261 -25.76 -15.81 4.61
C ALA A 261 -25.91 -16.35 3.18
N ASP A 262 -26.41 -15.53 2.29
CA ASP A 262 -26.40 -15.78 0.86
C ASP A 262 -25.37 -14.89 0.12
N ASP A 263 -25.38 -14.96 -1.21
CA ASP A 263 -24.47 -14.19 -2.06
C ASP A 263 -24.67 -12.67 -1.93
N GLU A 264 -25.93 -12.20 -1.76
CA GLU A 264 -26.22 -10.77 -1.57
C GLU A 264 -25.69 -10.26 -0.22
N ASP A 265 -25.78 -11.07 0.84
CA ASP A 265 -25.20 -10.72 2.14
C ASP A 265 -23.67 -10.57 2.07
N VAL A 266 -23.00 -11.47 1.35
CA VAL A 266 -21.53 -11.43 1.17
C VAL A 266 -21.11 -10.25 0.32
N MET A 267 -21.79 -9.99 -0.80
CA MET A 267 -21.59 -8.79 -1.62
C MET A 267 -21.79 -7.52 -0.78
N GLY A 268 -22.82 -7.48 0.08
CA GLY A 268 -23.07 -6.36 0.99
C GLY A 268 -21.93 -6.09 1.97
N VAL A 269 -21.30 -7.13 2.52
CA VAL A 269 -20.10 -6.97 3.37
C VAL A 269 -18.93 -6.42 2.55
N GLN A 270 -18.71 -6.97 1.38
CA GLN A 270 -17.58 -6.58 0.52
C GLN A 270 -17.69 -5.12 0.06
N GLU A 271 -18.86 -4.67 -0.40
CA GLU A 271 -19.04 -3.29 -0.84
C GLU A 271 -18.89 -2.29 0.31
N ARG A 272 -19.41 -2.58 1.51
CA ARG A 272 -19.20 -1.73 2.68
C ARG A 272 -17.74 -1.69 3.12
N MET A 273 -17.02 -2.80 3.02
CA MET A 273 -15.58 -2.85 3.30
C MET A 273 -14.79 -1.98 2.33
N ILE A 274 -15.06 -2.10 1.02
CA ILE A 274 -14.39 -1.29 0.00
C ILE A 274 -14.72 0.20 0.20
N HIS A 275 -15.99 0.54 0.39
CA HIS A 275 -16.41 1.91 0.69
C HIS A 275 -15.70 2.46 1.93
N HIS A 276 -15.60 1.67 3.01
CA HIS A 276 -14.89 2.07 4.22
C HIS A 276 -13.40 2.33 3.95
N ILE A 277 -12.71 1.43 3.27
CA ILE A 277 -11.29 1.59 2.93
C ILE A 277 -11.08 2.89 2.16
N TRP A 278 -11.83 3.13 1.08
CA TRP A 278 -11.72 4.33 0.25
C TRP A 278 -12.05 5.61 1.04
N SER A 279 -13.07 5.57 1.89
CA SER A 279 -13.42 6.69 2.77
C SER A 279 -12.27 7.04 3.75
N GLN A 280 -11.63 6.01 4.33
CA GLN A 280 -10.51 6.25 5.24
C GLN A 280 -9.27 6.78 4.49
N VAL A 281 -8.96 6.24 3.32
CA VAL A 281 -7.86 6.73 2.48
C VAL A 281 -8.09 8.19 2.09
N ALA A 282 -9.28 8.54 1.60
CA ALA A 282 -9.63 9.92 1.24
C ALA A 282 -9.53 10.89 2.44
N ALA A 283 -9.99 10.46 3.61
CA ALA A 283 -10.03 11.32 4.80
C ALA A 283 -8.69 11.47 5.52
N ARG A 284 -7.84 10.44 5.48
CA ARG A 284 -6.65 10.36 6.36
C ARG A 284 -5.32 10.24 5.65
N ASP A 285 -5.30 9.72 4.42
CA ASP A 285 -4.06 9.36 3.73
C ASP A 285 -3.93 10.03 2.35
N GLN A 286 -4.68 11.11 2.11
CA GLN A 286 -4.61 11.88 0.85
C GLN A 286 -3.18 12.34 0.55
N ASN A 287 -2.40 12.69 1.57
CA ASN A 287 -1.00 13.06 1.43
C ASN A 287 -0.12 11.97 0.80
N LEU A 288 -0.43 10.68 1.02
CA LEU A 288 0.29 9.58 0.38
C LEU A 288 -0.04 9.52 -1.12
N ILE A 289 -1.30 9.78 -1.47
CA ILE A 289 -1.74 9.90 -2.86
C ILE A 289 -1.06 11.11 -3.53
N ASP A 290 -0.97 12.24 -2.84
CA ASP A 290 -0.32 13.45 -3.36
C ASP A 290 1.17 13.19 -3.66
N ILE A 291 1.90 12.50 -2.78
CA ILE A 291 3.29 12.09 -3.02
C ILE A 291 3.43 11.17 -4.25
N ILE A 292 2.48 10.23 -4.44
CA ILE A 292 2.45 9.36 -5.61
C ILE A 292 2.16 10.19 -6.86
N ASN A 293 1.22 11.13 -6.78
CA ASN A 293 0.84 12.00 -7.88
C ASN A 293 1.94 12.97 -8.30
N GLU A 294 2.73 13.50 -7.37
CA GLU A 294 3.91 14.31 -7.71
C GLU A 294 4.87 13.54 -8.63
N TYR A 295 5.11 12.26 -8.34
CA TYR A 295 5.92 11.41 -9.22
C TYR A 295 5.23 11.15 -10.56
N ARG A 296 3.95 10.79 -10.57
CA ARG A 296 3.19 10.49 -11.80
C ARG A 296 3.19 11.69 -12.76
N ILE A 297 2.88 12.86 -12.25
CA ILE A 297 2.88 14.11 -13.02
C ILE A 297 4.29 14.41 -13.58
N ALA A 298 5.33 14.19 -12.78
CA ALA A 298 6.71 14.37 -13.23
C ALA A 298 7.15 13.38 -14.31
N GLN A 299 6.40 12.27 -14.49
CA GLN A 299 6.56 11.26 -15.54
C GLN A 299 5.50 11.40 -16.66
N GLU A 300 4.80 12.54 -16.74
CA GLU A 300 3.75 12.81 -17.72
C GLU A 300 2.57 11.79 -17.66
N MET A 301 2.35 11.17 -16.49
CA MET A 301 1.22 10.27 -16.25
C MET A 301 0.06 11.04 -15.60
N GLU A 302 -1.17 10.60 -15.83
CA GLU A 302 -2.34 11.16 -15.18
C GLU A 302 -2.30 10.99 -13.65
N ALA A 303 -2.76 11.99 -12.92
CA ALA A 303 -2.92 11.94 -11.48
C ALA A 303 -4.02 10.94 -11.07
N ILE A 304 -3.81 10.25 -9.99
CA ILE A 304 -4.82 9.35 -9.38
C ILE A 304 -5.73 10.20 -8.48
N ALA A 305 -7.05 10.08 -8.68
CA ALA A 305 -8.04 10.61 -7.75
C ALA A 305 -8.60 9.49 -6.87
N VAL A 306 -8.74 9.76 -5.58
CA VAL A 306 -9.44 8.85 -4.67
C VAL A 306 -10.93 9.18 -4.73
N ILE A 307 -11.69 8.33 -5.39
CA ILE A 307 -13.15 8.45 -5.49
C ILE A 307 -13.76 7.41 -4.55
N VAL A 308 -14.46 7.87 -3.51
CA VAL A 308 -15.22 6.98 -2.62
C VAL A 308 -16.42 6.45 -3.39
N PRO A 309 -16.55 5.13 -3.56
CA PRO A 309 -17.66 4.59 -4.34
C PRO A 309 -18.99 4.72 -3.59
N ASP A 310 -20.06 5.05 -4.31
CA ASP A 310 -21.42 5.05 -3.76
C ASP A 310 -21.89 3.62 -3.47
N LEU A 311 -22.80 3.48 -2.50
CA LEU A 311 -23.44 2.22 -2.14
C LEU A 311 -24.92 2.22 -2.54
N PRO A 312 -25.49 1.09 -2.97
CA PRO A 312 -24.84 -0.19 -3.24
C PRO A 312 -24.11 -0.20 -4.59
N PHE A 313 -23.13 -1.11 -4.76
CA PHE A 313 -22.49 -1.28 -6.08
C PHE A 313 -23.48 -1.89 -7.08
N PRO A 314 -23.43 -1.55 -8.36
CA PRO A 314 -24.22 -2.19 -9.40
C PRO A 314 -24.02 -3.72 -9.43
N ARG A 315 -25.10 -4.47 -9.68
CA ARG A 315 -25.09 -5.91 -9.97
C ARG A 315 -25.38 -6.07 -11.46
N VAL A 316 -24.35 -6.38 -12.23
CA VAL A 316 -24.45 -6.65 -13.66
C VAL A 316 -24.44 -8.16 -13.83
N SER A 317 -25.56 -8.78 -14.17
CA SER A 317 -25.57 -10.24 -14.32
C SER A 317 -24.57 -10.70 -15.39
N TYR A 318 -24.11 -11.95 -15.31
CA TYR A 318 -23.23 -12.49 -16.36
C TYR A 318 -23.88 -12.39 -17.76
N ASP A 319 -25.20 -12.64 -17.87
CA ASP A 319 -25.93 -12.48 -19.13
C ASP A 319 -25.86 -11.04 -19.65
N ASP A 320 -26.14 -10.05 -18.81
CA ASP A 320 -26.06 -8.63 -19.17
C ASP A 320 -24.61 -8.22 -19.52
N ALA A 321 -23.61 -8.74 -18.78
CA ALA A 321 -22.22 -8.48 -19.07
C ALA A 321 -21.82 -8.98 -20.47
N ILE A 322 -22.25 -10.19 -20.84
CA ILE A 322 -22.02 -10.73 -22.20
C ILE A 322 -22.70 -9.86 -23.26
N GLU A 323 -23.96 -9.41 -23.04
CA GLU A 323 -24.65 -8.51 -23.96
C GLU A 323 -23.93 -7.17 -24.13
N ILE A 324 -23.46 -6.56 -23.04
CA ILE A 324 -22.68 -5.31 -23.06
C ILE A 324 -21.43 -5.50 -23.92
N ILE A 325 -20.64 -6.53 -23.65
CA ILE A 325 -19.39 -6.81 -24.37
C ILE A 325 -19.66 -6.99 -25.88
N GLN A 326 -20.64 -7.82 -26.23
CA GLN A 326 -21.02 -8.08 -27.63
C GLN A 326 -21.54 -6.81 -28.33
N SER A 327 -22.34 -5.99 -27.66
CA SER A 327 -22.87 -4.74 -28.21
C SER A 327 -21.77 -3.73 -28.55
N LYS A 328 -20.63 -3.81 -27.86
CA LYS A 328 -19.44 -2.97 -28.06
C LYS A 328 -18.41 -3.60 -29.01
N GLY A 329 -18.75 -4.73 -29.63
CA GLY A 329 -17.91 -5.40 -30.62
C GLY A 329 -16.92 -6.43 -30.07
N GLY A 330 -17.05 -6.83 -28.81
CA GLY A 330 -16.30 -7.96 -28.24
C GLY A 330 -16.79 -9.30 -28.83
N GLU A 331 -15.86 -10.23 -29.00
CA GLU A 331 -16.12 -11.56 -29.61
C GLU A 331 -16.36 -12.67 -28.57
N ILE A 332 -16.86 -12.31 -27.38
CA ILE A 332 -17.13 -13.26 -26.30
C ILE A 332 -18.39 -14.07 -26.58
N LYS A 333 -18.38 -15.34 -26.16
CA LYS A 333 -19.57 -16.21 -26.19
C LYS A 333 -20.04 -16.48 -24.77
N TRP A 334 -21.32 -16.80 -24.66
CA TRP A 334 -21.84 -17.25 -23.37
C TRP A 334 -21.15 -18.54 -22.93
N GLY A 335 -20.66 -18.57 -21.70
CA GLY A 335 -19.81 -19.65 -21.16
C GLY A 335 -18.30 -19.38 -21.24
N ASP A 336 -17.89 -18.30 -21.86
CA ASP A 336 -16.48 -17.87 -21.86
C ASP A 336 -16.12 -17.03 -20.62
N ASP A 337 -14.85 -17.02 -20.21
CA ASP A 337 -14.37 -16.15 -19.15
C ASP A 337 -14.22 -14.71 -19.65
N ILE A 338 -14.51 -13.74 -18.76
CA ILE A 338 -14.42 -12.31 -19.07
C ILE A 338 -12.95 -11.88 -18.97
N SER A 339 -12.35 -11.59 -20.10
CA SER A 339 -10.96 -11.13 -20.19
C SER A 339 -10.80 -9.70 -19.62
N ALA A 340 -9.55 -9.26 -19.46
CA ALA A 340 -9.27 -7.88 -19.03
C ALA A 340 -9.82 -6.83 -20.02
N SER A 341 -9.70 -7.09 -21.32
CA SER A 341 -10.24 -6.19 -22.36
C SER A 341 -11.77 -6.18 -22.39
N ASP A 342 -12.41 -7.32 -22.07
CA ASP A 342 -13.87 -7.40 -21.96
C ASP A 342 -14.36 -6.63 -20.74
N ALA A 343 -13.65 -6.74 -19.61
CA ALA A 343 -13.96 -5.96 -18.40
C ALA A 343 -13.87 -4.45 -18.64
N ASP A 344 -12.93 -3.99 -19.47
CA ASP A 344 -12.82 -2.58 -19.85
C ASP A 344 -14.08 -2.10 -20.61
N LEU A 345 -14.67 -2.96 -21.47
CA LEU A 345 -15.93 -2.64 -22.17
C LEU A 345 -17.12 -2.52 -21.21
N ILE A 346 -17.17 -3.37 -20.18
CA ILE A 346 -18.20 -3.27 -19.14
C ILE A 346 -18.01 -1.98 -18.32
N ALA A 347 -16.77 -1.62 -18.00
CA ALA A 347 -16.45 -0.43 -17.23
C ALA A 347 -16.80 0.90 -17.93
N GLU A 348 -16.92 0.92 -19.25
CA GLU A 348 -17.45 2.09 -19.98
C GLU A 348 -18.90 2.39 -19.64
N GLU A 349 -19.72 1.37 -19.34
CA GLU A 349 -21.12 1.50 -18.99
C GLU A 349 -21.35 1.56 -17.47
N HIS A 350 -20.56 0.77 -16.73
CA HIS A 350 -20.58 0.69 -15.28
C HIS A 350 -19.20 1.11 -14.71
N PRO A 351 -18.87 2.40 -14.72
CA PRO A 351 -17.59 2.87 -14.22
C PRO A 351 -17.44 2.63 -12.72
N GLY A 352 -16.25 2.19 -12.29
CA GLY A 352 -15.96 1.90 -10.90
C GLY A 352 -16.30 0.47 -10.46
N PHE A 353 -16.64 0.33 -9.19
CA PHE A 353 -16.90 -0.99 -8.61
C PHE A 353 -18.30 -1.50 -9.00
N HIS A 354 -18.39 -2.73 -9.47
CA HIS A 354 -19.62 -3.46 -9.74
C HIS A 354 -19.39 -4.96 -9.49
N PHE A 355 -20.46 -5.70 -9.26
CA PHE A 355 -20.41 -7.15 -9.17
C PHE A 355 -20.94 -7.77 -10.46
N ILE A 356 -20.40 -8.92 -10.83
CA ILE A 356 -20.90 -9.76 -11.92
C ILE A 356 -21.39 -11.08 -11.30
N PRO A 357 -22.64 -11.17 -10.82
CA PRO A 357 -23.22 -12.39 -10.30
C PRO A 357 -23.78 -13.29 -11.41
N ARG A 358 -24.23 -14.50 -11.03
CA ARG A 358 -24.95 -15.45 -11.92
C ARG A 358 -24.11 -16.04 -13.04
N TRP A 359 -22.85 -16.37 -12.73
CA TRP A 359 -21.96 -17.05 -13.69
C TRP A 359 -22.46 -18.45 -14.03
N PRO A 360 -22.14 -18.99 -15.23
CA PRO A 360 -22.37 -20.38 -15.56
C PRO A 360 -21.73 -21.32 -14.52
N MET A 361 -22.50 -22.33 -14.06
CA MET A 361 -22.04 -23.23 -13.02
C MET A 361 -20.78 -24.01 -13.40
N GLU A 362 -20.67 -24.38 -14.68
CA GLU A 362 -19.52 -25.14 -15.20
C GLU A 362 -18.18 -24.41 -15.08
N MET A 363 -18.22 -23.07 -14.96
CA MET A 363 -17.02 -22.24 -14.81
C MET A 363 -16.57 -22.08 -13.36
N LYS A 364 -17.38 -22.51 -12.41
CA LYS A 364 -17.12 -22.26 -10.98
C LYS A 364 -16.60 -23.50 -10.27
N PRO A 365 -15.74 -23.32 -9.25
CA PRO A 365 -15.24 -24.44 -8.48
C PRO A 365 -16.36 -25.17 -7.70
N PHE A 366 -16.08 -26.41 -7.32
CA PHE A 366 -17.03 -27.34 -6.73
C PHE A 366 -17.75 -26.84 -5.47
N TYR A 367 -17.20 -25.91 -4.75
CA TYR A 367 -17.75 -25.35 -3.50
C TYR A 367 -18.75 -24.21 -3.73
N ILE A 368 -18.92 -23.72 -4.98
CA ILE A 368 -19.89 -22.69 -5.28
C ILE A 368 -21.29 -23.30 -5.36
N TYR A 369 -22.26 -22.63 -4.74
CA TYR A 369 -23.63 -23.10 -4.68
C TYR A 369 -24.36 -22.97 -6.03
N HIS A 370 -25.10 -24.01 -6.41
CA HIS A 370 -25.95 -24.01 -7.60
C HIS A 370 -27.20 -23.17 -7.37
N ASN A 371 -27.47 -22.23 -8.26
CA ASN A 371 -28.76 -21.55 -8.28
C ASN A 371 -29.77 -22.45 -9.00
N LYS A 372 -30.62 -23.13 -8.24
CA LYS A 372 -31.58 -24.09 -8.80
C LYS A 372 -32.83 -23.41 -9.38
N ASP A 373 -33.07 -22.18 -9.02
CA ASP A 373 -34.29 -21.43 -9.31
C ASP A 373 -34.15 -20.58 -10.59
N GLU A 374 -32.92 -20.31 -11.03
CA GLU A 374 -32.63 -19.48 -12.19
C GLU A 374 -31.77 -20.24 -13.20
N LYS A 375 -31.99 -19.93 -14.47
CA LYS A 375 -31.20 -20.44 -15.58
C LYS A 375 -30.72 -19.27 -16.44
N GLY A 376 -29.53 -19.43 -17.04
CA GLY A 376 -29.03 -18.49 -18.03
C GLY A 376 -29.88 -18.42 -19.29
N VAL A 377 -29.65 -17.46 -20.14
CA VAL A 377 -30.37 -17.24 -21.40
C VAL A 377 -30.30 -18.46 -22.33
N THR A 378 -29.27 -19.29 -22.21
CA THR A 378 -29.08 -20.51 -22.98
C THR A 378 -29.72 -21.74 -22.31
N GLY A 379 -30.31 -21.57 -21.13
CA GLY A 379 -30.98 -22.63 -20.37
C GLY A 379 -30.07 -23.44 -19.44
N GLU A 380 -28.78 -23.12 -19.36
CA GLU A 380 -27.83 -23.76 -18.46
C GLU A 380 -28.00 -23.30 -17.02
N GLN A 381 -27.38 -24.08 -16.12
CA GLN A 381 -27.43 -23.81 -14.69
C GLN A 381 -26.49 -22.63 -14.32
N LEU A 382 -27.01 -21.72 -13.53
CA LEU A 382 -26.25 -20.61 -12.95
C LEU A 382 -25.71 -20.95 -11.56
N SER A 383 -24.66 -20.25 -11.18
CA SER A 383 -24.11 -20.26 -9.83
C SER A 383 -24.66 -19.09 -9.01
N ARG A 384 -24.47 -19.15 -7.68
CA ARG A 384 -24.53 -18.00 -6.78
C ARG A 384 -23.14 -17.36 -6.55
N GLY A 385 -22.18 -17.61 -7.44
CA GLY A 385 -20.87 -16.96 -7.44
C GLY A 385 -20.90 -15.58 -8.12
N PHE A 386 -20.01 -14.70 -7.70
CA PHE A 386 -19.80 -13.36 -8.25
C PHE A 386 -18.32 -13.03 -8.33
#